data_44de1b0dadfb9de0f2adb2487c289a31
#
_entry.id   44de1b0dadfb9de0f2adb2487c289a31
#
_cell.length_a   1.000
_cell.length_b   1.000
_cell.length_c   1.000
_cell.angle_alpha   90.00
_cell.angle_beta   90.00
_cell.angle_gamma   90.00
#
_symmetry.space_group_name_H-M   'P 1'
#
loop_
_entity.id
_entity.type
_entity.pdbx_description
1 polymer ?
#
loop_
_entity_poly.entity_id
_entity_poly.type
_entity_poly.pdbx_seq_one_letter_code
_entity_poly.pdbx_strand_id
1 'polypeptide(L)'
;MDLLLTYFPDLTAEQREQFFKLGELYAYWNERVNLISRKDFEHLYERHVLHSLGIAKVVRFKPGKRIVDVGTGGGFPLVPLAIMFPQCIFHGIDGTGKKIAAVKGVIEGLGLTNCTAEQVRSTDHKKVYDVIVSRAVTTLPEFIRDTKHLVPKARGRMYYLKGGELADEILPVRNPVRVYELKEFFTEERFATKKVVEVQL
;
A
#
# COMPACT_ATOMS: atom_id res chain seq x y z
N MET A 1 1.26 16.28 9.76
CA MET A 1 1.38 15.30 10.87
C MET A 1 0.09 15.19 11.66
N ASP A 2 -0.55 16.30 12.00
CA ASP A 2 -1.80 16.32 12.79
C ASP A 2 -2.90 15.42 12.22
N LEU A 3 -3.06 15.43 10.89
CA LEU A 3 -3.99 14.54 10.21
C LEU A 3 -3.77 13.06 10.54
N LEU A 4 -2.52 12.59 10.58
CA LEU A 4 -2.23 11.19 10.92
C LEU A 4 -2.51 10.89 12.39
N LEU A 5 -2.17 11.82 13.31
CA LEU A 5 -2.39 11.64 14.73
C LEU A 5 -3.88 11.64 15.10
N THR A 6 -4.73 12.32 14.34
CA THR A 6 -6.20 12.24 14.49
C THR A 6 -6.70 10.81 14.35
N TYR A 7 -6.15 10.05 13.41
CA TYR A 7 -6.62 8.69 13.13
C TYR A 7 -5.75 7.58 13.75
N PHE A 8 -4.50 7.90 14.07
CA PHE A 8 -3.52 6.97 14.64
C PHE A 8 -2.79 7.64 15.82
N PRO A 9 -3.48 7.88 16.95
CA PRO A 9 -2.89 8.60 18.10
C PRO A 9 -1.76 7.83 18.79
N ASP A 10 -1.77 6.49 18.66
CA ASP A 10 -0.83 5.59 19.35
C ASP A 10 0.48 5.35 18.58
N LEU A 11 0.79 6.16 17.56
CA LEU A 11 2.07 6.09 16.87
C LEU A 11 3.23 6.29 17.84
N THR A 12 4.22 5.41 17.79
CA THR A 12 5.46 5.55 18.56
C THR A 12 6.25 6.80 18.14
N ALA A 13 7.19 7.24 18.97
CA ALA A 13 8.06 8.37 18.63
C ALA A 13 8.82 8.11 17.31
N GLU A 14 9.33 6.90 17.12
CA GLU A 14 10.02 6.51 15.90
C GLU A 14 9.10 6.56 14.66
N GLN A 15 7.89 6.03 14.74
CA GLN A 15 6.91 6.10 13.65
C GLN A 15 6.54 7.55 13.29
N ARG A 16 6.37 8.42 14.31
CA ARG A 16 6.10 9.85 14.08
C ARG A 16 7.24 10.53 13.34
N GLU A 17 8.48 10.25 13.75
CA GLU A 17 9.68 10.77 13.09
C GLU A 17 9.77 10.27 11.63
N GLN A 18 9.56 8.97 11.40
CA GLN A 18 9.56 8.38 10.06
C GLN A 18 8.48 8.98 9.16
N PHE A 19 7.24 9.15 9.66
CA PHE A 19 6.19 9.82 8.89
C PHE A 19 6.50 11.30 8.64
N PHE A 20 7.13 12.00 9.56
CA PHE A 20 7.55 13.39 9.34
C PHE A 20 8.61 13.48 8.24
N LYS A 21 9.66 12.69 8.34
CA LYS A 21 10.76 12.64 7.37
C LYS A 21 10.33 12.16 5.97
N LEU A 22 9.26 11.36 5.91
CA LEU A 22 8.71 10.84 4.65
C LEU A 22 8.38 11.97 3.67
N GLY A 23 7.81 13.08 4.12
CA GLY A 23 7.47 14.23 3.28
C GLY A 23 8.68 14.83 2.57
N GLU A 24 9.79 15.03 3.28
CA GLU A 24 11.04 15.57 2.75
C GLU A 24 11.67 14.62 1.73
N LEU A 25 11.68 13.32 2.03
CA LEU A 25 12.24 12.31 1.13
C LEU A 25 11.42 12.19 -0.17
N TYR A 26 10.10 12.23 -0.07
CA TYR A 26 9.27 12.24 -1.29
C TYR A 26 9.41 13.55 -2.07
N ALA A 27 9.60 14.71 -1.44
CA ALA A 27 9.91 15.96 -2.13
C ALA A 27 11.20 15.80 -2.96
N TYR A 28 12.26 15.33 -2.30
CA TYR A 28 13.57 15.12 -2.95
C TYR A 28 13.50 14.15 -4.16
N TRP A 29 12.82 13.00 -3.99
CA TRP A 29 12.74 12.00 -5.05
C TRP A 29 11.74 12.38 -6.15
N ASN A 30 10.66 13.10 -5.82
CA ASN A 30 9.65 13.49 -6.80
C ASN A 30 10.16 14.55 -7.80
N GLU A 31 11.14 15.35 -7.42
CA GLU A 31 11.84 16.25 -8.35
C GLU A 31 12.64 15.49 -9.43
N ARG A 32 13.10 14.27 -9.13
CA ARG A 32 13.97 13.45 -9.97
C ARG A 32 13.21 12.37 -10.74
N VAL A 33 12.18 11.83 -10.10
CA VAL A 33 11.33 10.77 -10.66
C VAL A 33 9.89 11.11 -10.34
N ASN A 34 9.07 11.31 -11.33
CA ASN A 34 7.65 11.62 -11.14
C ASN A 34 6.90 10.44 -10.47
N LEU A 35 7.03 10.32 -9.14
CA LEU A 35 6.39 9.29 -8.32
C LEU A 35 4.92 9.62 -8.09
N ILE A 36 4.64 10.91 -7.88
CA ILE A 36 3.33 11.47 -7.56
C ILE A 36 3.16 12.72 -8.43
N SER A 37 1.96 12.95 -8.96
CA SER A 37 1.67 14.18 -9.71
C SER A 37 1.89 15.43 -8.81
N ARG A 38 2.28 16.55 -9.41
CA ARG A 38 2.52 17.80 -8.65
C ARG A 38 1.30 18.23 -7.84
N LYS A 39 0.11 18.11 -8.41
CA LYS A 39 -1.17 18.42 -7.72
C LYS A 39 -1.45 17.50 -6.53
N ASP A 40 -1.06 16.23 -6.62
CA ASP A 40 -1.27 15.28 -5.54
C ASP A 40 -0.20 15.39 -4.45
N PHE A 41 0.99 15.92 -4.79
CA PHE A 41 2.08 16.08 -3.84
C PHE A 41 1.74 17.07 -2.72
N GLU A 42 1.03 18.16 -3.02
CA GLU A 42 0.54 19.12 -2.01
C GLU A 42 -0.36 18.45 -0.96
N HIS A 43 -0.97 17.32 -1.33
CA HIS A 43 -1.84 16.52 -0.48
C HIS A 43 -1.25 15.14 -0.15
N LEU A 44 0.09 15.03 -0.10
CA LEU A 44 0.80 13.77 0.10
C LEU A 44 0.23 12.95 1.27
N TYR A 45 0.05 13.59 2.42
CA TYR A 45 -0.39 12.90 3.64
C TYR A 45 -1.83 12.40 3.55
N GLU A 46 -2.74 13.17 2.98
CA GLU A 46 -4.13 12.76 2.82
C GLU A 46 -4.28 11.73 1.69
N ARG A 47 -3.76 12.09 0.49
CA ARG A 47 -4.05 11.34 -0.74
C ARG A 47 -3.23 10.08 -0.90
N HIS A 48 -2.07 9.99 -0.26
CA HIS A 48 -1.18 8.85 -0.40
C HIS A 48 -0.90 8.15 0.92
N VAL A 49 -0.49 8.85 1.97
CA VAL A 49 -0.15 8.22 3.25
C VAL A 49 -1.40 7.71 3.94
N LEU A 50 -2.37 8.59 4.24
CA LEU A 50 -3.60 8.21 4.95
C LEU A 50 -4.41 7.20 4.14
N HIS A 51 -4.51 7.38 2.80
CA HIS A 51 -5.16 6.40 1.94
C HIS A 51 -4.50 5.01 2.05
N SER A 52 -3.17 4.92 2.06
CA SER A 52 -2.42 3.67 2.25
C SER A 52 -2.73 3.03 3.61
N LEU A 53 -2.79 3.86 4.66
CA LEU A 53 -3.13 3.45 6.01
C LEU A 53 -4.60 3.05 6.20
N GLY A 54 -5.45 3.26 5.20
CA GLY A 54 -6.79 2.67 5.15
C GLY A 54 -6.77 1.16 5.32
N ILE A 55 -5.74 0.47 4.82
CA ILE A 55 -5.55 -0.96 5.06
C ILE A 55 -5.36 -1.24 6.56
N ALA A 56 -4.61 -0.40 7.29
CA ALA A 56 -4.37 -0.56 8.72
C ALA A 56 -5.64 -0.32 9.60
N LYS A 57 -6.69 0.29 9.03
CA LYS A 57 -8.01 0.41 9.70
C LYS A 57 -8.80 -0.89 9.63
N VAL A 58 -8.58 -1.71 8.60
CA VAL A 58 -9.38 -2.94 8.39
C VAL A 58 -8.64 -4.22 8.81
N VAL A 59 -7.32 -4.18 8.91
CA VAL A 59 -6.51 -5.34 9.30
C VAL A 59 -5.34 -4.95 10.21
N ARG A 60 -5.07 -5.80 11.21
CA ARG A 60 -3.83 -5.78 12.00
C ARG A 60 -3.01 -7.01 11.63
N PHE A 61 -1.90 -6.80 10.95
CA PHE A 61 -0.99 -7.89 10.59
C PHE A 61 -0.29 -8.44 11.82
N LYS A 62 -0.27 -9.77 11.95
CA LYS A 62 0.47 -10.43 13.03
C LYS A 62 1.98 -10.30 12.80
N PRO A 63 2.79 -10.22 13.87
CA PRO A 63 4.25 -10.20 13.76
C PRO A 63 4.79 -11.34 12.88
N GLY A 64 5.85 -11.03 12.12
CA GLY A 64 6.50 -11.98 11.22
C GLY A 64 5.79 -12.20 9.88
N LYS A 65 4.62 -11.59 9.63
CA LYS A 65 3.93 -11.70 8.34
C LYS A 65 4.75 -11.08 7.22
N ARG A 66 4.80 -11.78 6.08
CA ARG A 66 5.45 -11.35 4.84
C ARG A 66 4.39 -10.78 3.90
N ILE A 67 4.51 -9.51 3.58
CA ILE A 67 3.55 -8.77 2.76
C ILE A 67 4.24 -8.31 1.47
N VAL A 68 3.60 -8.54 0.32
CA VAL A 68 4.05 -8.00 -0.96
C VAL A 68 3.12 -6.89 -1.42
N ASP A 69 3.69 -5.75 -1.81
CA ASP A 69 3.00 -4.67 -2.51
C ASP A 69 3.24 -4.80 -4.01
N VAL A 70 2.20 -5.15 -4.75
CA VAL A 70 2.27 -5.40 -6.19
C VAL A 70 1.91 -4.14 -6.96
N GLY A 71 2.82 -3.70 -7.84
CA GLY A 71 2.69 -2.44 -8.53
C GLY A 71 2.91 -1.27 -7.56
N THR A 72 3.95 -1.35 -6.74
CA THR A 72 4.19 -0.40 -5.65
C THR A 72 4.34 1.05 -6.12
N GLY A 73 4.69 1.26 -7.39
CA GLY A 73 4.83 2.58 -7.98
C GLY A 73 5.78 3.47 -7.20
N GLY A 74 5.25 4.52 -6.62
CA GLY A 74 5.98 5.43 -5.74
C GLY A 74 6.13 4.93 -4.31
N GLY A 75 5.87 3.66 -3.99
CA GLY A 75 5.97 3.11 -2.64
C GLY A 75 4.68 3.23 -1.81
N PHE A 76 3.52 3.28 -2.47
CA PHE A 76 2.21 3.35 -1.82
C PHE A 76 1.30 2.19 -2.25
N PRO A 77 0.86 1.33 -1.30
CA PRO A 77 0.88 1.48 0.16
C PRO A 77 2.14 0.96 0.90
N LEU A 78 3.16 0.48 0.22
CA LEU A 78 4.35 -0.18 0.78
C LEU A 78 4.94 0.56 1.99
N VAL A 79 5.44 1.79 1.78
CA VAL A 79 6.22 2.53 2.77
C VAL A 79 5.37 2.92 3.98
N PRO A 80 4.17 3.50 3.84
CA PRO A 80 3.31 3.79 4.99
C PRO A 80 2.97 2.55 5.83
N LEU A 81 2.73 1.40 5.19
CA LEU A 81 2.43 0.16 5.91
C LEU A 81 3.67 -0.41 6.60
N ALA A 82 4.86 -0.29 6.02
CA ALA A 82 6.10 -0.73 6.65
C ALA A 82 6.41 0.07 7.91
N ILE A 83 6.16 1.39 7.91
CA ILE A 83 6.25 2.23 9.11
C ILE A 83 5.20 1.81 10.15
N MET A 84 3.96 1.57 9.73
CA MET A 84 2.86 1.22 10.63
C MET A 84 3.04 -0.15 11.30
N PHE A 85 3.65 -1.11 10.60
CA PHE A 85 3.82 -2.49 11.08
C PHE A 85 5.29 -2.91 11.10
N PRO A 86 6.14 -2.33 11.98
CA PRO A 86 7.58 -2.59 12.01
C PRO A 86 7.94 -4.05 12.29
N GLN A 87 7.03 -4.82 12.89
CA GLN A 87 7.19 -6.25 13.18
C GLN A 87 6.88 -7.18 11.98
N CYS A 88 6.43 -6.64 10.83
CA CYS A 88 6.15 -7.38 9.60
C CYS A 88 7.25 -7.14 8.55
N ILE A 89 7.33 -7.98 7.54
CA ILE A 89 8.31 -7.88 6.45
C ILE A 89 7.58 -7.45 5.18
N PHE A 90 7.99 -6.34 4.60
CA PHE A 90 7.39 -5.77 3.40
C PHE A 90 8.31 -5.86 2.19
N HIS A 91 7.74 -6.19 1.04
CA HIS A 91 8.45 -6.25 -0.24
C HIS A 91 7.62 -5.59 -1.34
N GLY A 92 8.14 -4.52 -1.94
CA GLY A 92 7.49 -3.85 -3.06
C GLY A 92 8.01 -4.36 -4.40
N ILE A 93 7.12 -4.62 -5.36
CA ILE A 93 7.50 -4.98 -6.73
C ILE A 93 6.83 -4.04 -7.74
N ASP A 94 7.59 -3.65 -8.76
CA ASP A 94 7.11 -2.82 -9.88
C ASP A 94 7.98 -3.06 -11.11
N GLY A 95 7.41 -2.99 -12.31
CA GLY A 95 8.14 -3.13 -13.57
C GLY A 95 9.03 -1.93 -13.90
N THR A 96 8.86 -0.78 -13.22
CA THR A 96 9.50 0.49 -13.55
C THR A 96 10.75 0.74 -12.70
N GLY A 97 11.93 0.49 -13.26
CA GLY A 97 13.21 0.60 -12.55
C GLY A 97 13.48 1.96 -11.89
N LYS A 98 13.13 3.06 -12.55
CA LYS A 98 13.32 4.42 -11.99
C LYS A 98 12.49 4.62 -10.70
N LYS A 99 11.25 4.13 -10.68
CA LYS A 99 10.40 4.19 -9.48
C LYS A 99 10.97 3.34 -8.35
N ILE A 100 11.41 2.11 -8.65
CA ILE A 100 12.03 1.22 -7.67
C ILE A 100 13.31 1.83 -7.08
N ALA A 101 14.15 2.48 -7.89
CA ALA A 101 15.35 3.18 -7.40
C ALA A 101 14.97 4.29 -6.38
N ALA A 102 13.95 5.08 -6.70
CA ALA A 102 13.47 6.13 -5.81
C ALA A 102 12.86 5.55 -4.51
N VAL A 103 12.05 4.49 -4.61
CA VAL A 103 11.47 3.81 -3.43
C VAL A 103 12.56 3.24 -2.53
N LYS A 104 13.62 2.62 -3.09
CA LYS A 104 14.79 2.17 -2.31
C LYS A 104 15.46 3.32 -1.56
N GLY A 105 15.64 4.47 -2.22
CA GLY A 105 16.19 5.65 -1.55
C GLY A 105 15.30 6.20 -0.44
N VAL A 106 13.97 6.14 -0.58
CA VAL A 106 13.04 6.49 0.50
C VAL A 106 13.15 5.50 1.67
N ILE A 107 13.18 4.20 1.40
CA ILE A 107 13.33 3.14 2.41
C ILE A 107 14.63 3.35 3.21
N GLU A 108 15.75 3.56 2.52
CA GLU A 108 17.06 3.82 3.11
C GLU A 108 17.05 5.11 3.93
N GLY A 109 16.54 6.20 3.36
CA GLY A 109 16.42 7.49 4.04
C GLY A 109 15.59 7.47 5.31
N LEU A 110 14.57 6.59 5.39
CA LEU A 110 13.74 6.36 6.58
C LEU A 110 14.37 5.37 7.57
N GLY A 111 15.44 4.66 7.21
CA GLY A 111 16.05 3.62 8.03
C GLY A 111 15.15 2.38 8.21
N LEU A 112 14.26 2.09 7.25
CA LEU A 112 13.36 0.93 7.35
C LEU A 112 14.11 -0.37 7.09
N THR A 113 14.30 -1.18 8.13
CA THR A 113 14.97 -2.49 8.04
C THR A 113 14.02 -3.62 7.62
N ASN A 114 12.72 -3.39 7.72
CA ASN A 114 11.66 -4.36 7.45
C ASN A 114 11.04 -4.19 6.04
N CYS A 115 11.62 -3.35 5.19
CA CYS A 115 11.07 -3.00 3.88
C CYS A 115 12.12 -3.11 2.78
N THR A 116 11.75 -3.71 1.64
CA THR A 116 12.62 -3.84 0.46
C THR A 116 11.81 -3.60 -0.81
N ALA A 117 12.49 -3.30 -1.93
CA ALA A 117 11.83 -3.13 -3.22
C ALA A 117 12.66 -3.77 -4.36
N GLU A 118 11.99 -4.33 -5.37
CA GLU A 118 12.60 -5.05 -6.50
C GLU A 118 11.92 -4.68 -7.82
N GLN A 119 12.73 -4.51 -8.88
CA GLN A 119 12.20 -4.32 -10.22
C GLN A 119 11.88 -5.68 -10.84
N VAL A 120 10.60 -6.05 -10.81
CA VAL A 120 10.11 -7.29 -11.40
C VAL A 120 8.60 -7.17 -11.67
N ARG A 121 8.11 -7.79 -12.72
CA ARG A 121 6.67 -7.93 -12.96
C ARG A 121 6.08 -9.01 -12.05
N SER A 122 4.85 -8.82 -11.59
CA SER A 122 4.16 -9.78 -10.73
C SER A 122 4.11 -11.19 -11.32
N THR A 123 3.88 -11.32 -12.63
CA THR A 123 3.84 -12.58 -13.36
C THR A 123 5.16 -13.36 -13.34
N ASP A 124 6.28 -12.66 -13.23
CA ASP A 124 7.63 -13.23 -13.27
C ASP A 124 8.19 -13.49 -11.86
N HIS A 125 7.57 -12.90 -10.85
CA HIS A 125 8.01 -13.03 -9.45
C HIS A 125 7.62 -14.40 -8.87
N LYS A 126 8.58 -15.08 -8.22
CA LYS A 126 8.41 -16.49 -7.76
C LYS A 126 8.34 -16.65 -6.25
N LYS A 127 8.63 -15.58 -5.47
CA LYS A 127 8.56 -15.63 -4.01
C LYS A 127 7.10 -15.67 -3.55
N VAL A 128 6.85 -16.34 -2.43
CA VAL A 128 5.52 -16.49 -1.84
C VAL A 128 5.45 -15.68 -0.54
N TYR A 129 4.30 -15.05 -0.30
CA TYR A 129 4.02 -14.15 0.82
C TYR A 129 2.75 -14.58 1.54
N ASP A 130 2.48 -14.03 2.72
CA ASP A 130 1.23 -14.29 3.44
C ASP A 130 0.09 -13.41 2.94
N VAL A 131 0.43 -12.18 2.50
CA VAL A 131 -0.54 -11.15 2.13
C VAL A 131 -0.06 -10.40 0.89
N ILE A 132 -1.01 -10.08 0.01
CA ILE A 132 -0.84 -9.12 -1.08
C ILE A 132 -1.51 -7.81 -0.68
N VAL A 133 -0.82 -6.69 -0.86
CA VAL A 133 -1.41 -5.35 -0.84
C VAL A 133 -1.19 -4.68 -2.19
N SER A 134 -2.04 -3.73 -2.56
CA SER A 134 -1.85 -2.95 -3.78
C SER A 134 -2.77 -1.73 -3.82
N ARG A 135 -2.51 -0.82 -4.76
CA ARG A 135 -3.34 0.35 -5.01
C ARG A 135 -3.48 0.62 -6.51
N ALA A 136 -4.72 0.55 -7.01
CA ALA A 136 -5.13 1.06 -8.34
C ALA A 136 -4.26 0.62 -9.53
N VAL A 137 -3.92 -0.69 -9.62
CA VAL A 137 -3.11 -1.23 -10.73
C VAL A 137 -3.96 -1.57 -11.94
N THR A 138 -4.99 -2.43 -11.75
CA THR A 138 -5.89 -2.90 -12.81
C THR A 138 -7.26 -3.31 -12.22
N THR A 139 -8.11 -3.94 -13.01
CA THR A 139 -9.38 -4.51 -12.51
C THR A 139 -9.14 -5.63 -11.50
N LEU A 140 -10.09 -5.86 -10.60
CA LEU A 140 -9.96 -6.87 -9.55
C LEU A 140 -9.77 -8.30 -10.11
N PRO A 141 -10.54 -8.76 -11.13
CA PRO A 141 -10.35 -10.10 -11.70
C PRO A 141 -8.96 -10.31 -12.34
N GLU A 142 -8.48 -9.30 -13.09
CA GLU A 142 -7.15 -9.34 -13.69
C GLU A 142 -6.06 -9.37 -12.64
N PHE A 143 -6.19 -8.53 -11.60
CA PHE A 143 -5.22 -8.46 -10.52
C PHE A 143 -5.12 -9.78 -9.77
N ILE A 144 -6.27 -10.43 -9.46
CA ILE A 144 -6.29 -11.77 -8.85
C ILE A 144 -5.60 -12.80 -9.76
N ARG A 145 -5.94 -12.82 -11.06
CA ARG A 145 -5.33 -13.75 -12.03
C ARG A 145 -3.80 -13.65 -12.01
N ASP A 146 -3.27 -12.42 -12.02
CA ASP A 146 -1.85 -12.14 -12.21
C ASP A 146 -1.03 -12.23 -10.92
N THR A 147 -1.69 -12.31 -9.73
CA THR A 147 -1.00 -12.24 -8.45
C THR A 147 -1.29 -13.40 -7.49
N LYS A 148 -2.36 -14.18 -7.69
CA LYS A 148 -2.75 -15.26 -6.77
C LYS A 148 -1.67 -16.30 -6.49
N HIS A 149 -0.70 -16.47 -7.41
CA HIS A 149 0.43 -17.38 -7.23
C HIS A 149 1.45 -16.90 -6.19
N LEU A 150 1.38 -15.63 -5.80
CA LEU A 150 2.28 -15.01 -4.80
C LEU A 150 1.87 -15.32 -3.36
N VAL A 151 0.76 -16.03 -3.14
CA VAL A 151 0.29 -16.43 -1.81
C VAL A 151 -0.16 -17.89 -1.78
N PRO A 152 -0.15 -18.56 -0.61
CA PRO A 152 -0.63 -19.93 -0.48
C PRO A 152 -2.12 -20.01 -0.80
N LYS A 153 -2.54 -21.06 -1.55
CA LYS A 153 -3.94 -21.35 -1.81
C LYS A 153 -4.73 -21.49 -0.50
N ALA A 154 -5.96 -20.97 -0.47
CA ALA A 154 -6.92 -21.03 0.64
C ALA A 154 -6.48 -20.32 1.93
N ARG A 155 -5.28 -19.76 2.00
CA ARG A 155 -4.78 -19.01 3.16
C ARG A 155 -4.30 -17.61 2.83
N GLY A 156 -4.09 -17.32 1.54
CA GLY A 156 -3.70 -15.99 1.06
C GLY A 156 -4.78 -14.96 1.31
N ARG A 157 -4.36 -13.73 1.57
CA ARG A 157 -5.23 -12.56 1.67
C ARG A 157 -4.71 -11.48 0.78
N MET A 158 -5.62 -10.75 0.18
CA MET A 158 -5.35 -9.56 -0.61
C MET A 158 -6.12 -8.39 -0.01
N TYR A 159 -5.46 -7.25 0.15
CA TYR A 159 -6.09 -5.97 0.50
C TYR A 159 -5.77 -4.97 -0.60
N TYR A 160 -6.78 -4.61 -1.37
CA TYR A 160 -6.64 -3.78 -2.56
C TYR A 160 -7.35 -2.44 -2.37
N LEU A 161 -6.58 -1.35 -2.44
CA LEU A 161 -7.11 0.01 -2.36
C LEU A 161 -7.71 0.40 -3.71
N LYS A 162 -9.00 0.64 -3.71
CA LYS A 162 -9.79 1.00 -4.88
C LYS A 162 -10.61 2.27 -4.63
N GLY A 163 -11.29 2.74 -5.65
CA GLY A 163 -12.25 3.85 -5.55
C GLY A 163 -13.37 3.71 -6.57
N GLY A 164 -14.46 4.41 -6.35
CA GLY A 164 -15.63 4.38 -7.23
C GLY A 164 -16.52 3.16 -7.04
N GLU A 165 -17.35 2.87 -8.04
CA GLU A 165 -18.23 1.71 -8.05
C GLU A 165 -17.45 0.45 -8.40
N LEU A 166 -17.68 -0.63 -7.65
CA LEU A 166 -16.93 -1.89 -7.79
C LEU A 166 -17.82 -3.09 -8.11
N ALA A 167 -19.13 -2.91 -8.23
CA ALA A 167 -20.08 -4.00 -8.45
C ALA A 167 -19.69 -4.86 -9.66
N ASP A 168 -19.41 -4.23 -10.80
CA ASP A 168 -19.04 -4.90 -12.04
C ASP A 168 -17.67 -5.61 -11.96
N GLU A 169 -16.74 -5.07 -11.17
CA GLU A 169 -15.44 -5.71 -10.97
C GLU A 169 -15.52 -6.92 -10.00
N ILE A 170 -16.44 -6.88 -9.04
CA ILE A 170 -16.60 -7.93 -8.04
C ILE A 170 -17.45 -9.08 -8.57
N LEU A 171 -18.47 -8.81 -9.39
CA LEU A 171 -19.41 -9.79 -9.91
C LEU A 171 -18.74 -11.05 -10.51
N PRO A 172 -17.68 -10.96 -11.35
CA PRO A 172 -17.01 -12.13 -11.89
C PRO A 172 -16.05 -12.85 -10.92
N VAL A 173 -15.81 -12.30 -9.73
CA VAL A 173 -14.86 -12.86 -8.76
C VAL A 173 -15.52 -13.99 -7.97
N ARG A 174 -14.96 -15.21 -8.08
CA ARG A 174 -15.48 -16.39 -7.36
C ARG A 174 -14.98 -16.51 -5.92
N ASN A 175 -13.92 -15.79 -5.59
CA ASN A 175 -13.33 -15.78 -4.26
C ASN A 175 -14.23 -14.99 -3.30
N PRO A 176 -14.26 -15.31 -2.00
CA PRO A 176 -14.90 -14.46 -1.00
C PRO A 176 -14.31 -13.05 -1.02
N VAL A 177 -15.17 -12.05 -1.22
CA VAL A 177 -14.82 -10.63 -1.26
C VAL A 177 -15.54 -9.89 -0.15
N ARG A 178 -14.81 -9.03 0.57
CA ARG A 178 -15.38 -8.06 1.50
C ARG A 178 -14.92 -6.66 1.11
N VAL A 179 -15.83 -5.70 1.14
CA VAL A 179 -15.55 -4.29 0.85
C VAL A 179 -15.71 -3.48 2.13
N TYR A 180 -14.73 -2.63 2.41
CA TYR A 180 -14.75 -1.68 3.52
C TYR A 180 -14.73 -0.26 2.95
N GLU A 181 -15.75 0.52 3.28
CA GLU A 181 -15.86 1.92 2.87
C GLU A 181 -14.94 2.78 3.74
N LEU A 182 -13.96 3.47 3.15
CA LEU A 182 -13.01 4.28 3.93
C LEU A 182 -13.63 5.52 4.58
N LYS A 183 -14.80 5.97 4.12
CA LYS A 183 -15.59 7.03 4.76
C LYS A 183 -16.07 6.66 6.18
N GLU A 184 -16.09 5.37 6.53
CA GLU A 184 -16.42 4.91 7.89
C GLU A 184 -15.27 5.12 8.87
N PHE A 185 -14.06 5.33 8.36
CA PHE A 185 -12.83 5.48 9.13
C PHE A 185 -12.23 6.88 9.04
N PHE A 186 -12.45 7.60 7.94
CA PHE A 186 -11.88 8.91 7.65
C PHE A 186 -12.99 9.89 7.26
N THR A 187 -12.90 11.13 7.76
CA THR A 187 -13.93 12.16 7.56
C THR A 187 -13.68 13.06 6.36
N GLU A 188 -12.47 13.03 5.76
CA GLU A 188 -12.14 13.83 4.59
C GLU A 188 -13.00 13.40 3.39
N GLU A 189 -13.58 14.37 2.67
CA GLU A 189 -14.48 14.17 1.53
C GLU A 189 -13.91 13.19 0.49
N ARG A 190 -12.60 13.20 0.31
CA ARG A 190 -11.91 12.31 -0.61
C ARG A 190 -12.16 10.82 -0.35
N PHE A 191 -12.39 10.45 0.90
CA PHE A 191 -12.64 9.05 1.27
C PHE A 191 -14.09 8.60 1.05
N ALA A 192 -14.99 9.50 0.64
CA ALA A 192 -16.39 9.17 0.34
C ALA A 192 -16.54 8.03 -0.69
N THR A 193 -15.59 7.93 -1.63
CA THR A 193 -15.60 6.90 -2.68
C THR A 193 -14.46 5.89 -2.57
N LYS A 194 -13.60 5.99 -1.54
CA LYS A 194 -12.44 5.10 -1.39
C LYS A 194 -12.78 3.88 -0.57
N LYS A 195 -12.18 2.76 -0.96
CA LYS A 195 -12.50 1.44 -0.41
C LYS A 195 -11.24 0.60 -0.23
N VAL A 196 -11.29 -0.29 0.74
CA VAL A 196 -10.38 -1.45 0.81
C VAL A 196 -11.19 -2.68 0.40
N VAL A 197 -10.71 -3.41 -0.59
CA VAL A 197 -11.28 -4.68 -1.02
C VAL A 197 -10.42 -5.80 -0.45
N GLU A 198 -10.98 -6.60 0.44
CA GLU A 198 -10.36 -7.83 0.94
C GLU A 198 -10.81 -9.00 0.09
N VAL A 199 -9.87 -9.81 -0.38
CA VAL A 199 -10.13 -11.06 -1.10
C VAL A 199 -9.43 -12.21 -0.40
N GLN A 200 -10.15 -13.31 -0.19
CA GLN A 200 -9.57 -14.56 0.26
C GLN A 200 -9.11 -15.37 -0.97
N LEU A 201 -7.81 -15.65 -1.08
CA LEU A 201 -7.21 -16.35 -2.22
C LEU A 201 -6.92 -17.82 -1.93
#